data_d6a758a4f43892897f1056e906c475d9
#
_entry.id   d6a758a4f43892897f1056e906c475d9
#
_cell.length_a   1.000
_cell.length_b   1.000
_cell.length_c   1.000
_cell.angle_alpha   90.00
_cell.angle_beta   90.00
_cell.angle_gamma   90.00
#
_symmetry.space_group_name_H-M   'P 1'
#
loop_
_entity.id
_entity.type
_entity.pdbx_description
1 polymer ?
#
loop_
_entity_poly.entity_id
_entity_poly.type
_entity_poly.pdbx_seq_one_letter_code
_entity_poly.pdbx_strand_id
1 'polypeptide(L)'
;MDARKNLIIIKGKDQTDEVASLRFNNDKCEVVYTSAPDRTYKFNISNVELLPLHKYIDPGQVIVKANGKTITGIDSILDFGSYYRIVRGGKKDMSFQKNDVQIQTNCLSDSKNREVFDYFKETAAAVSLKENDFNILNAQHEKIQAVSDDTVLANYFDPYKPAEMPRKPDTIIYPFGLNQSQKLAVERALSSKISIIQGPPGTGKTQTILNIIANIVLNGKTVAVVSNNNSATHIHPFRRMNACMLGTNLLMWISCCSGRWTNSLYWQSK
;
A
#
# COMPACT_ATOMS: atom_id res chain seq x y z
N MET A 1 -36.62 -4.81 3.27
CA MET A 1 -35.81 -5.31 2.13
C MET A 1 -34.46 -5.76 2.67
N ASP A 2 -33.86 -6.83 2.13
CA ASP A 2 -32.56 -7.31 2.68
C ASP A 2 -31.40 -6.53 2.04
N ALA A 3 -30.79 -5.65 2.81
CA ALA A 3 -29.69 -4.79 2.40
C ALA A 3 -28.38 -5.58 2.04
N ARG A 4 -28.32 -6.86 2.37
CA ARG A 4 -27.22 -7.75 1.98
C ARG A 4 -27.44 -8.41 0.61
N LYS A 5 -28.69 -8.46 0.12
CA LYS A 5 -29.02 -9.07 -1.16
C LYS A 5 -29.21 -8.05 -2.27
N ASN A 6 -29.62 -6.85 -1.95
CA ASN A 6 -29.89 -5.80 -2.94
C ASN A 6 -29.38 -4.46 -2.46
N LEU A 7 -28.79 -3.70 -3.36
CA LEU A 7 -28.39 -2.32 -3.15
C LEU A 7 -29.35 -1.38 -3.91
N ILE A 8 -29.86 -0.38 -3.23
CA ILE A 8 -30.80 0.60 -3.80
C ILE A 8 -30.09 1.96 -3.90
N ILE A 9 -29.84 2.39 -5.12
CA ILE A 9 -29.27 3.70 -5.41
C ILE A 9 -30.37 4.62 -5.95
N ILE A 10 -30.61 5.74 -5.27
CA ILE A 10 -31.56 6.77 -5.70
C ILE A 10 -30.80 8.08 -5.90
N LYS A 11 -30.84 8.59 -7.13
CA LYS A 11 -30.07 9.79 -7.54
C LYS A 11 -28.60 9.73 -7.18
N GLY A 12 -27.97 8.55 -7.40
CA GLY A 12 -26.55 8.31 -7.12
C GLY A 12 -26.18 8.15 -5.65
N LYS A 13 -27.17 8.06 -4.73
CA LYS A 13 -26.94 7.86 -3.30
C LYS A 13 -27.49 6.52 -2.84
N ASP A 14 -26.73 5.81 -2.01
CA ASP A 14 -27.21 4.60 -1.35
C ASP A 14 -28.27 4.97 -0.30
N GLN A 15 -29.46 4.43 -0.52
CA GLN A 15 -30.63 4.58 0.37
C GLN A 15 -31.18 3.21 0.79
N THR A 16 -30.41 2.16 0.66
CA THR A 16 -30.84 0.79 0.91
C THR A 16 -31.44 0.60 2.31
N ASP A 17 -30.79 1.17 3.32
CA ASP A 17 -31.22 1.03 4.73
C ASP A 17 -32.42 1.92 5.06
N GLU A 18 -32.71 2.91 4.22
CA GLU A 18 -33.79 3.89 4.43
C GLU A 18 -35.09 3.48 3.73
N VAL A 19 -35.01 2.58 2.73
CA VAL A 19 -36.15 2.16 1.91
C VAL A 19 -36.87 0.96 2.53
N ALA A 20 -38.15 1.15 2.85
CA ALA A 20 -39.04 0.09 3.34
C ALA A 20 -39.57 -0.78 2.19
N SER A 21 -40.04 -0.17 1.11
CA SER A 21 -40.52 -0.87 -0.08
C SER A 21 -40.27 -0.10 -1.36
N LEU A 22 -40.13 -0.84 -2.46
CA LEU A 22 -39.87 -0.33 -3.79
C LEU A 22 -40.73 -1.07 -4.81
N ARG A 23 -41.45 -0.32 -5.67
CA ARG A 23 -42.27 -0.87 -6.74
C ARG A 23 -42.03 -0.13 -8.05
N PHE A 24 -41.77 -0.88 -9.10
CA PHE A 24 -41.62 -0.34 -10.46
C PHE A 24 -42.94 -0.36 -11.18
N ASN A 25 -43.35 0.78 -11.72
CA ASN A 25 -44.54 0.96 -12.51
C ASN A 25 -44.20 1.74 -13.79
N ASN A 26 -44.33 1.11 -14.95
CA ASN A 26 -44.03 1.66 -16.28
C ASN A 26 -42.83 2.63 -16.27
N ASP A 27 -43.04 3.93 -16.18
CA ASP A 27 -41.98 4.96 -16.23
C ASP A 27 -41.54 5.49 -14.85
N LYS A 28 -42.15 5.02 -13.75
CA LYS A 28 -41.89 5.52 -12.41
C LYS A 28 -41.61 4.41 -11.42
N CYS A 29 -40.78 4.75 -10.45
CA CYS A 29 -40.52 3.91 -9.30
C CYS A 29 -41.16 4.53 -8.07
N GLU A 30 -42.00 3.78 -7.39
CA GLU A 30 -42.64 4.15 -6.13
C GLU A 30 -41.78 3.63 -4.97
N VAL A 31 -41.39 4.56 -4.11
CA VAL A 31 -40.51 4.30 -2.96
C VAL A 31 -41.22 4.69 -1.68
N VAL A 32 -41.24 3.79 -0.72
CA VAL A 32 -41.70 4.09 0.65
C VAL A 32 -40.49 4.00 1.58
N TYR A 33 -40.27 5.05 2.35
CA TYR A 33 -39.16 5.12 3.31
C TYR A 33 -39.60 4.59 4.69
N THR A 34 -38.67 4.00 5.43
CA THR A 34 -38.91 3.55 6.82
C THR A 34 -39.30 4.71 7.76
N SER A 35 -38.78 5.89 7.50
CA SER A 35 -39.07 7.11 8.27
C SER A 35 -40.46 7.75 7.96
N ALA A 36 -41.10 7.34 6.86
CA ALA A 36 -42.37 7.86 6.41
C ALA A 36 -43.23 6.77 5.75
N PRO A 37 -43.72 5.77 6.52
CA PRO A 37 -44.38 4.60 5.97
C PRO A 37 -45.71 4.91 5.25
N ASP A 38 -46.35 5.99 5.63
CA ASP A 38 -47.63 6.41 5.05
C ASP A 38 -47.48 7.29 3.78
N ARG A 39 -46.23 7.55 3.34
CA ARG A 39 -45.96 8.39 2.17
C ARG A 39 -45.26 7.61 1.08
N THR A 40 -45.79 7.69 -0.14
CA THR A 40 -45.19 7.12 -1.33
C THR A 40 -44.53 8.23 -2.15
N TYR A 41 -43.26 8.10 -2.42
CA TYR A 41 -42.47 9.01 -3.25
C TYR A 41 -42.29 8.40 -4.64
N LYS A 42 -42.48 9.23 -5.70
CA LYS A 42 -42.38 8.78 -7.10
C LYS A 42 -41.11 9.34 -7.74
N PHE A 43 -40.27 8.46 -8.21
CA PHE A 43 -39.04 8.77 -8.94
C PHE A 43 -39.14 8.31 -10.39
N ASN A 44 -38.41 8.94 -11.32
CA ASN A 44 -38.20 8.38 -12.65
C ASN A 44 -37.31 7.15 -12.54
N ILE A 45 -37.59 6.12 -13.34
CA ILE A 45 -36.83 4.86 -13.32
C ILE A 45 -35.33 5.11 -13.54
N SER A 46 -34.97 6.07 -14.40
CA SER A 46 -33.58 6.44 -14.65
C SER A 46 -32.80 6.95 -13.40
N ASN A 47 -33.52 7.31 -12.35
CA ASN A 47 -32.91 7.81 -11.10
C ASN A 47 -32.85 6.76 -9.99
N VAL A 48 -33.32 5.54 -10.26
CA VAL A 48 -33.39 4.46 -9.26
C VAL A 48 -32.73 3.19 -9.83
N GLU A 49 -31.71 2.74 -9.18
CA GLU A 49 -31.04 1.48 -9.50
C GLU A 49 -31.28 0.48 -8.37
N LEU A 50 -31.77 -0.70 -8.73
CA LEU A 50 -31.88 -1.87 -7.86
C LEU A 50 -30.83 -2.88 -8.32
N LEU A 51 -29.77 -3.01 -7.59
CA LEU A 51 -28.61 -3.81 -7.93
C LEU A 51 -28.59 -5.10 -7.07
N PRO A 52 -28.68 -6.29 -7.67
CA PRO A 52 -28.54 -7.55 -6.93
C PRO A 52 -27.11 -7.78 -6.52
N LEU A 53 -26.91 -8.54 -5.44
CA LEU A 53 -25.59 -9.00 -5.03
C LEU A 53 -25.01 -9.94 -6.07
N HIS A 54 -23.82 -9.62 -6.58
CA HIS A 54 -23.06 -10.44 -7.51
C HIS A 54 -22.08 -11.36 -6.78
N LYS A 55 -21.33 -10.80 -5.82
CA LYS A 55 -20.24 -11.52 -5.16
C LYS A 55 -19.98 -10.97 -3.76
N TYR A 56 -19.64 -11.88 -2.86
CA TYR A 56 -19.02 -11.57 -1.57
C TYR A 56 -17.49 -11.61 -1.71
N ILE A 57 -16.80 -10.61 -1.17
CA ILE A 57 -15.34 -10.55 -1.13
C ILE A 57 -14.91 -10.62 0.34
N ASP A 58 -14.05 -11.57 0.64
CA ASP A 58 -13.49 -11.74 1.98
C ASP A 58 -12.54 -10.57 2.31
N PRO A 59 -12.86 -9.76 3.33
CA PRO A 59 -12.02 -8.62 3.72
C PRO A 59 -10.62 -9.02 4.20
N GLY A 60 -10.42 -10.25 4.67
CA GLY A 60 -9.10 -10.76 5.06
C GLY A 60 -8.14 -10.93 3.90
N GLN A 61 -8.66 -11.13 2.69
CA GLN A 61 -7.86 -11.37 1.49
C GLN A 61 -7.50 -10.08 0.73
N VAL A 62 -8.11 -8.95 1.07
CA VAL A 62 -7.97 -7.72 0.29
C VAL A 62 -7.71 -6.49 1.15
N ILE A 63 -7.14 -5.49 0.51
CA ILE A 63 -6.97 -4.14 1.05
C ILE A 63 -7.84 -3.21 0.22
N VAL A 64 -8.72 -2.47 0.88
CA VAL A 64 -9.64 -1.54 0.23
C VAL A 64 -9.15 -0.11 0.44
N LYS A 65 -8.97 0.61 -0.66
CA LYS A 65 -8.62 2.04 -0.65
C LYS A 65 -9.70 2.84 -1.36
N ALA A 66 -10.23 3.87 -0.71
CA ALA A 66 -11.13 4.83 -1.32
C ALA A 66 -10.61 6.25 -1.08
N ASN A 67 -10.65 7.10 -2.11
CA ASN A 67 -10.14 8.48 -2.05
C ASN A 67 -8.70 8.56 -1.51
N GLY A 68 -7.83 7.60 -1.90
CA GLY A 68 -6.43 7.51 -1.47
C GLY A 68 -6.22 7.09 -0.01
N LYS A 69 -7.28 6.76 0.74
CA LYS A 69 -7.21 6.30 2.14
C LYS A 69 -7.59 4.83 2.25
N THR A 70 -6.82 4.08 3.03
CA THR A 70 -7.16 2.68 3.36
C THR A 70 -8.35 2.64 4.33
N ILE A 71 -9.36 1.83 3.99
CA ILE A 71 -10.50 1.58 4.87
C ILE A 71 -10.15 0.40 5.77
N THR A 72 -10.31 0.58 7.07
CA THR A 72 -10.05 -0.45 8.10
C THR A 72 -11.32 -0.80 8.86
N GLY A 73 -11.30 -1.97 9.53
CA GLY A 73 -12.45 -2.45 10.30
C GLY A 73 -13.61 -2.85 9.40
N ILE A 74 -13.30 -3.59 8.33
CA ILE A 74 -14.28 -4.10 7.37
C ILE A 74 -14.72 -5.49 7.82
N ASP A 75 -16.04 -5.68 7.98
CA ASP A 75 -16.62 -6.97 8.30
C ASP A 75 -17.01 -7.74 7.05
N SER A 76 -17.48 -7.03 6.01
CA SER A 76 -17.80 -7.65 4.73
C SER A 76 -17.75 -6.66 3.58
N ILE A 77 -17.43 -7.16 2.38
CA ILE A 77 -17.43 -6.41 1.14
C ILE A 77 -18.40 -7.08 0.17
N LEU A 78 -19.42 -6.34 -0.23
CA LEU A 78 -20.47 -6.81 -1.11
C LEU A 78 -20.30 -6.13 -2.49
N ASP A 79 -20.18 -6.95 -3.54
CA ASP A 79 -20.08 -6.49 -4.93
C ASP A 79 -21.46 -6.55 -5.59
N PHE A 80 -21.97 -5.39 -5.99
CA PHE A 80 -23.25 -5.21 -6.67
C PHE A 80 -23.11 -4.85 -8.16
N GLY A 81 -22.01 -5.24 -8.78
CA GLY A 81 -21.74 -4.94 -10.20
C GLY A 81 -21.08 -3.59 -10.40
N SER A 82 -21.82 -2.51 -10.36
CA SER A 82 -21.29 -1.13 -10.51
C SER A 82 -20.83 -0.50 -9.19
N TYR A 83 -21.25 -1.05 -8.05
CA TYR A 83 -20.93 -0.56 -6.71
C TYR A 83 -20.33 -1.64 -5.81
N TYR A 84 -19.49 -1.20 -4.87
CA TYR A 84 -19.14 -1.96 -3.68
C TYR A 84 -19.82 -1.38 -2.46
N ARG A 85 -20.41 -2.23 -1.62
CA ARG A 85 -20.87 -1.85 -0.29
C ARG A 85 -19.93 -2.46 0.75
N ILE A 86 -19.38 -1.60 1.60
CA ILE A 86 -18.44 -1.96 2.65
C ILE A 86 -19.18 -1.89 3.97
N VAL A 87 -19.38 -3.05 4.58
CA VAL A 87 -20.03 -3.20 5.88
C VAL A 87 -18.97 -3.14 6.97
N ARG A 88 -19.22 -2.34 8.02
CA ARG A 88 -18.28 -2.15 9.12
C ARG A 88 -19.00 -2.27 10.46
N GLY A 89 -18.49 -3.12 11.35
CA GLY A 89 -19.04 -3.32 12.67
C GLY A 89 -19.13 -2.03 13.50
N GLY A 90 -20.33 -1.72 13.96
CA GLY A 90 -20.57 -0.54 14.80
C GLY A 90 -20.41 0.83 14.11
N LYS A 91 -20.23 0.87 12.77
CA LYS A 91 -20.15 2.09 11.99
C LYS A 91 -21.12 2.05 10.83
N LYS A 92 -21.47 3.23 10.29
CA LYS A 92 -22.32 3.31 9.08
C LYS A 92 -21.63 2.60 7.91
N ASP A 93 -22.41 1.81 7.17
CA ASP A 93 -21.99 1.19 5.92
C ASP A 93 -21.64 2.26 4.88
N MET A 94 -20.74 1.92 3.98
CA MET A 94 -20.29 2.84 2.93
C MET A 94 -20.45 2.17 1.57
N SER A 95 -21.09 2.87 0.64
CA SER A 95 -21.20 2.43 -0.75
C SER A 95 -20.41 3.35 -1.66
N PHE A 96 -19.67 2.75 -2.58
CA PHE A 96 -18.81 3.44 -3.54
C PHE A 96 -19.04 2.89 -4.93
N GLN A 97 -18.92 3.74 -5.95
CA GLN A 97 -18.76 3.25 -7.31
C GLN A 97 -17.42 2.49 -7.45
N LYS A 98 -17.39 1.48 -8.31
CA LYS A 98 -16.17 0.68 -8.52
C LYS A 98 -14.95 1.51 -8.92
N ASN A 99 -15.17 2.59 -9.68
CA ASN A 99 -14.10 3.48 -10.13
C ASN A 99 -13.49 4.32 -9.00
N ASP A 100 -14.20 4.49 -7.89
CA ASP A 100 -13.74 5.30 -6.74
C ASP A 100 -13.00 4.45 -5.68
N VAL A 101 -12.94 3.12 -5.90
CA VAL A 101 -12.34 2.17 -4.95
C VAL A 101 -11.29 1.32 -5.64
N GLN A 102 -10.15 1.21 -5.00
CA GLN A 102 -9.10 0.25 -5.36
C GLN A 102 -9.13 -0.91 -4.39
N ILE A 103 -9.29 -2.12 -4.93
CA ILE A 103 -9.19 -3.37 -4.18
C ILE A 103 -7.88 -4.03 -4.58
N GLN A 104 -6.98 -4.22 -3.62
CA GLN A 104 -5.67 -4.85 -3.79
C GLN A 104 -5.62 -6.14 -2.99
N THR A 105 -4.91 -7.14 -3.46
CA THR A 105 -4.70 -8.39 -2.72
C THR A 105 -3.82 -8.13 -1.48
N ASN A 106 -4.20 -8.73 -0.36
CA ASN A 106 -3.39 -8.76 0.85
C ASN A 106 -2.45 -9.96 0.79
N CYS A 107 -1.14 -9.75 0.62
CA CYS A 107 -0.17 -10.86 0.54
C CYS A 107 -0.11 -11.69 1.83
N LEU A 108 -0.52 -11.13 2.97
CA LEU A 108 -0.59 -11.86 4.24
C LEU A 108 -1.80 -12.81 4.35
N SER A 109 -2.66 -12.87 3.33
CA SER A 109 -3.70 -13.91 3.22
C SER A 109 -3.12 -15.27 2.82
N ASP A 110 -1.95 -15.29 2.19
CA ASP A 110 -1.18 -16.51 1.94
C ASP A 110 -0.50 -16.99 3.23
N SER A 111 -0.62 -18.29 3.52
CA SER A 111 -0.12 -18.89 4.77
C SER A 111 1.40 -18.80 4.89
N LYS A 112 2.15 -18.99 3.79
CA LYS A 112 3.62 -18.92 3.80
C LYS A 112 4.11 -17.50 4.06
N ASN A 113 3.50 -16.52 3.41
CA ASN A 113 3.84 -15.10 3.62
C ASN A 113 3.50 -14.68 5.05
N ARG A 114 2.39 -15.18 5.59
CA ARG A 114 1.98 -14.94 6.98
C ARG A 114 2.99 -15.52 7.96
N GLU A 115 3.42 -16.76 7.76
CA GLU A 115 4.42 -17.41 8.60
C GLU A 115 5.75 -16.65 8.64
N VAL A 116 6.23 -16.18 7.49
CA VAL A 116 7.44 -15.35 7.41
C VAL A 116 7.25 -14.01 8.12
N PHE A 117 6.09 -13.38 7.98
CA PHE A 117 5.79 -12.12 8.66
C PHE A 117 5.73 -12.30 10.19
N ASP A 118 5.08 -13.36 10.66
CA ASP A 118 4.95 -13.66 12.08
C ASP A 118 6.34 -13.99 12.69
N TYR A 119 7.21 -14.70 11.97
CA TYR A 119 8.61 -14.90 12.37
C TYR A 119 9.36 -13.56 12.56
N PHE A 120 9.19 -12.60 11.64
CA PHE A 120 9.80 -11.27 11.82
C PHE A 120 9.24 -10.51 13.02
N LYS A 121 7.94 -10.64 13.27
CA LYS A 121 7.28 -10.04 14.41
C LYS A 121 7.80 -10.62 15.74
N GLU A 122 7.91 -11.94 15.83
CA GLU A 122 8.51 -12.64 16.97
C GLU A 122 9.97 -12.24 17.19
N THR A 123 10.75 -12.19 16.11
CA THR A 123 12.16 -11.75 16.15
C THR A 123 12.25 -10.30 16.62
N ALA A 124 11.40 -9.40 16.14
CA ALA A 124 11.35 -8.01 16.58
C ALA A 124 10.97 -7.88 18.05
N ALA A 125 10.11 -8.75 18.56
CA ALA A 125 9.75 -8.81 19.97
C ALA A 125 10.94 -9.30 20.85
N ALA A 126 11.72 -10.27 20.35
CA ALA A 126 12.85 -10.88 21.07
C ALA A 126 14.11 -9.97 21.08
N VAL A 127 14.39 -9.26 19.98
CA VAL A 127 15.58 -8.41 19.80
C VAL A 127 15.28 -6.97 20.27
N SER A 128 14.69 -6.79 21.42
CA SER A 128 14.30 -5.45 21.87
C SER A 128 15.51 -4.60 22.26
N LEU A 129 15.72 -3.49 21.54
CA LEU A 129 16.40 -2.34 22.08
C LEU A 129 15.43 -1.68 23.08
N LYS A 130 15.61 -1.98 24.35
CA LYS A 130 14.80 -1.39 25.42
C LYS A 130 15.31 0.01 25.72
N GLU A 131 14.71 1.01 25.10
CA GLU A 131 14.71 2.35 25.67
C GLU A 131 13.42 2.48 26.51
N ASN A 132 13.56 2.65 27.81
CA ASN A 132 12.44 2.84 28.75
C ASN A 132 11.34 1.76 28.69
N ASP A 133 11.71 0.46 28.63
CA ASP A 133 10.81 -0.69 28.51
C ASP A 133 9.91 -0.70 27.26
N PHE A 134 10.07 0.21 26.30
CA PHE A 134 9.30 0.27 25.09
C PHE A 134 10.06 -0.38 23.91
N ASN A 135 9.47 -1.44 23.34
CA ASN A 135 10.02 -2.10 22.16
C ASN A 135 9.49 -1.44 20.88
N ILE A 136 10.30 -0.51 20.32
CA ILE A 136 9.94 0.25 19.12
C ILE A 136 9.68 -0.66 17.92
N LEU A 137 10.50 -1.71 17.71
CA LEU A 137 10.35 -2.60 16.57
C LEU A 137 9.04 -3.37 16.64
N ASN A 138 8.72 -3.96 17.79
CA ASN A 138 7.47 -4.66 17.99
C ASN A 138 6.27 -3.75 17.79
N ALA A 139 6.29 -2.54 18.35
CA ALA A 139 5.23 -1.56 18.19
C ALA A 139 5.01 -1.12 16.73
N GLN A 140 6.04 -1.13 15.89
CA GLN A 140 5.90 -0.85 14.46
C GLN A 140 5.33 -2.08 13.71
N HIS A 141 5.76 -3.29 14.03
CA HIS A 141 5.20 -4.50 13.43
C HIS A 141 3.71 -4.68 13.75
N GLU A 142 3.28 -4.36 14.98
CA GLU A 142 1.87 -4.39 15.39
C GLU A 142 0.96 -3.47 14.56
N LYS A 143 1.50 -2.39 13.99
CA LYS A 143 0.76 -1.47 13.12
C LYS A 143 0.51 -2.04 11.72
N ILE A 144 1.28 -3.05 11.30
CA ILE A 144 1.15 -3.64 9.97
C ILE A 144 0.06 -4.71 10.03
N GLN A 145 -1.15 -4.37 9.62
CA GLN A 145 -2.28 -5.29 9.61
C GLN A 145 -2.46 -6.00 8.28
N ALA A 146 -2.03 -5.36 7.19
CA ALA A 146 -2.14 -5.89 5.84
C ALA A 146 -0.99 -5.36 4.98
N VAL A 147 -0.55 -6.16 4.02
CA VAL A 147 0.53 -5.84 3.09
C VAL A 147 0.04 -6.07 1.67
N SER A 148 0.03 -5.01 0.84
CA SER A 148 -0.38 -5.15 -0.56
C SER A 148 0.67 -5.90 -1.37
N ASP A 149 0.20 -6.72 -2.31
CA ASP A 149 1.03 -7.54 -3.19
C ASP A 149 2.01 -6.74 -4.07
N ASP A 150 1.72 -5.48 -4.32
CA ASP A 150 2.56 -4.58 -5.12
C ASP A 150 3.72 -3.94 -4.34
N THR A 151 3.79 -4.17 -3.02
CA THR A 151 4.81 -3.60 -2.15
C THR A 151 6.14 -4.34 -2.22
N VAL A 152 7.21 -3.65 -1.83
CA VAL A 152 8.56 -4.25 -1.67
C VAL A 152 8.55 -5.34 -0.59
N LEU A 153 7.78 -5.14 0.48
CA LEU A 153 7.67 -6.11 1.57
C LEU A 153 7.04 -7.43 1.08
N ALA A 154 6.00 -7.36 0.25
CA ALA A 154 5.41 -8.54 -0.37
C ALA A 154 6.41 -9.31 -1.27
N ASN A 155 7.23 -8.59 -2.05
CA ASN A 155 8.30 -9.22 -2.82
C ASN A 155 9.42 -9.82 -1.96
N TYR A 156 9.62 -9.31 -0.76
CA TYR A 156 10.58 -9.88 0.17
C TYR A 156 10.09 -11.22 0.76
N PHE A 157 8.79 -11.35 0.99
CA PHE A 157 8.19 -12.61 1.47
C PHE A 157 8.19 -13.70 0.40
N ASP A 158 7.95 -13.33 -0.86
CA ASP A 158 7.98 -14.25 -1.99
C ASP A 158 8.85 -13.67 -3.13
N PRO A 159 10.17 -13.91 -3.08
CA PRO A 159 11.11 -13.40 -4.09
C PRO A 159 10.95 -14.06 -5.47
N TYR A 160 10.24 -15.16 -5.56
CA TYR A 160 9.99 -15.87 -6.83
C TYR A 160 8.71 -15.40 -7.53
N LYS A 161 7.84 -14.66 -6.84
CA LYS A 161 6.64 -14.08 -7.44
C LYS A 161 7.06 -13.03 -8.46
N PRO A 162 6.58 -13.13 -9.72
CA PRO A 162 6.80 -12.09 -10.71
C PRO A 162 6.28 -10.75 -10.18
N ALA A 163 7.17 -9.79 -10.03
CA ALA A 163 6.80 -8.45 -9.61
C ALA A 163 6.90 -7.51 -10.81
N GLU A 164 5.99 -6.54 -10.90
CA GLU A 164 6.18 -5.44 -11.82
C GLU A 164 7.49 -4.74 -11.49
N MET A 165 8.42 -4.73 -12.45
CA MET A 165 9.69 -4.07 -12.28
C MET A 165 9.50 -2.57 -12.40
N PRO A 166 10.16 -1.76 -11.55
CA PRO A 166 10.15 -0.32 -11.71
C PRO A 166 10.65 0.07 -13.10
N ARG A 167 9.97 1.03 -13.74
CA ARG A 167 10.46 1.55 -15.02
C ARG A 167 11.83 2.16 -14.83
N LYS A 168 12.81 1.72 -15.63
CA LYS A 168 14.15 2.30 -15.64
C LYS A 168 14.03 3.80 -15.98
N PRO A 169 14.73 4.69 -15.24
CA PRO A 169 14.76 6.11 -15.59
C PRO A 169 15.29 6.32 -17.00
N ASP A 170 14.72 7.26 -17.73
CA ASP A 170 15.15 7.59 -19.11
C ASP A 170 16.58 8.14 -19.13
N THR A 171 16.99 8.83 -18.06
CA THR A 171 18.34 9.37 -17.88
C THR A 171 18.93 8.90 -16.56
N ILE A 172 20.15 8.38 -16.59
CA ILE A 172 20.93 7.99 -15.41
C ILE A 172 22.21 8.83 -15.39
N ILE A 173 22.43 9.54 -14.28
CA ILE A 173 23.64 10.34 -14.05
C ILE A 173 24.61 9.64 -13.11
N TYR A 174 25.88 9.93 -13.25
CA TYR A 174 26.96 9.35 -12.44
C TYR A 174 27.91 10.44 -11.92
N PRO A 175 27.46 11.33 -11.02
CA PRO A 175 28.26 12.45 -10.53
C PRO A 175 29.48 12.04 -9.70
N PHE A 176 29.48 10.81 -9.20
CA PHE A 176 30.61 10.26 -8.45
C PHE A 176 31.28 9.19 -9.29
N GLY A 177 32.58 9.27 -9.55
CA GLY A 177 33.31 8.32 -10.41
C GLY A 177 32.89 6.85 -10.20
N LEU A 178 32.92 6.06 -11.26
CA LEU A 178 32.47 4.66 -11.25
C LEU A 178 33.29 3.81 -12.20
N ASN A 179 33.32 2.51 -11.93
CA ASN A 179 33.78 1.49 -12.86
C ASN A 179 32.59 0.75 -13.48
N GLN A 180 32.85 -0.18 -14.40
CA GLN A 180 31.81 -0.90 -15.13
C GLN A 180 30.88 -1.71 -14.20
N SER A 181 31.42 -2.36 -13.15
CA SER A 181 30.62 -3.13 -12.21
C SER A 181 29.74 -2.23 -11.33
N GLN A 182 30.24 -1.08 -10.93
CA GLN A 182 29.47 -0.06 -10.20
C GLN A 182 28.35 0.54 -11.05
N LYS A 183 28.62 0.81 -12.34
CA LYS A 183 27.61 1.25 -13.31
C LYS A 183 26.44 0.25 -13.38
N LEU A 184 26.76 -1.01 -13.57
CA LEU A 184 25.76 -2.08 -13.62
C LEU A 184 24.97 -2.20 -12.32
N ALA A 185 25.62 -2.03 -11.15
CA ALA A 185 24.96 -2.04 -9.85
C ALA A 185 23.98 -0.88 -9.70
N VAL A 186 24.34 0.34 -10.14
CA VAL A 186 23.43 1.50 -10.14
C VAL A 186 22.22 1.25 -11.06
N GLU A 187 22.46 0.78 -12.29
CA GLU A 187 21.38 0.49 -13.24
C GLU A 187 20.41 -0.56 -12.72
N ARG A 188 20.92 -1.64 -12.13
CA ARG A 188 20.11 -2.71 -11.51
C ARG A 188 19.33 -2.18 -10.31
N ALA A 189 19.95 -1.38 -9.43
CA ALA A 189 19.27 -0.80 -8.28
C ALA A 189 18.10 0.11 -8.69
N LEU A 190 18.23 0.85 -9.80
CA LEU A 190 17.19 1.74 -10.30
C LEU A 190 16.08 1.02 -11.09
N SER A 191 16.32 -0.22 -11.52
CA SER A 191 15.36 -1.04 -12.27
C SER A 191 14.80 -2.22 -11.49
N SER A 192 15.09 -2.34 -10.19
CA SER A 192 14.63 -3.43 -9.33
C SER A 192 13.92 -2.89 -8.10
N LYS A 193 12.92 -3.61 -7.58
CA LYS A 193 12.30 -3.31 -6.28
C LYS A 193 13.25 -3.60 -5.12
N ILE A 194 14.06 -4.65 -5.24
CA ILE A 194 15.08 -5.05 -4.25
C ILE A 194 16.37 -5.29 -5.00
N SER A 195 17.48 -4.72 -4.51
CA SER A 195 18.82 -4.93 -5.07
C SER A 195 19.83 -5.13 -3.94
N ILE A 196 20.66 -6.15 -4.06
CA ILE A 196 21.74 -6.48 -3.13
C ILE A 196 23.07 -6.17 -3.79
N ILE A 197 23.85 -5.27 -3.18
CA ILE A 197 25.17 -4.87 -3.66
C ILE A 197 26.22 -5.38 -2.67
N GLN A 198 27.00 -6.37 -3.08
CA GLN A 198 28.08 -6.95 -2.29
C GLN A 198 29.44 -6.54 -2.85
N GLY A 199 30.41 -6.42 -1.98
CA GLY A 199 31.81 -6.19 -2.36
C GLY A 199 32.72 -6.04 -1.15
N PRO A 200 34.00 -6.40 -1.24
CA PRO A 200 34.97 -6.21 -0.16
C PRO A 200 35.19 -4.71 0.16
N PRO A 201 35.86 -4.38 1.27
CA PRO A 201 36.26 -3.01 1.56
C PRO A 201 37.09 -2.41 0.40
N GLY A 202 36.92 -1.10 0.12
CA GLY A 202 37.67 -0.42 -0.94
C GLY A 202 37.11 -0.55 -2.36
N THR A 203 36.05 -1.32 -2.61
CA THR A 203 35.45 -1.50 -3.96
C THR A 203 34.56 -0.35 -4.41
N GLY A 204 34.51 0.76 -3.66
CA GLY A 204 33.73 1.93 -4.03
C GLY A 204 32.20 1.79 -3.81
N LYS A 205 31.76 0.93 -2.88
CA LYS A 205 30.33 0.79 -2.52
C LYS A 205 29.68 2.14 -2.19
N THR A 206 30.38 3.00 -1.43
CA THR A 206 29.89 4.34 -1.09
C THR A 206 29.64 5.20 -2.32
N GLN A 207 30.54 5.15 -3.33
CA GLN A 207 30.35 5.86 -4.61
C GLN A 207 29.14 5.33 -5.37
N THR A 208 28.95 4.00 -5.38
CA THR A 208 27.78 3.35 -5.98
C THR A 208 26.50 3.84 -5.32
N ILE A 209 26.44 3.84 -3.98
CA ILE A 209 25.30 4.34 -3.19
C ILE A 209 25.02 5.82 -3.50
N LEU A 210 26.04 6.66 -3.53
CA LEU A 210 25.90 8.08 -3.84
C LEU A 210 25.35 8.32 -5.27
N ASN A 211 25.78 7.54 -6.25
CA ASN A 211 25.23 7.59 -7.61
C ASN A 211 23.76 7.16 -7.64
N ILE A 212 23.36 6.12 -6.89
CA ILE A 212 21.96 5.70 -6.79
C ILE A 212 21.11 6.82 -6.18
N ILE A 213 21.58 7.40 -5.08
CA ILE A 213 20.89 8.50 -4.39
C ILE A 213 20.73 9.71 -5.30
N ALA A 214 21.80 10.10 -6.03
CA ALA A 214 21.74 11.23 -6.97
C ALA A 214 20.64 11.03 -8.01
N ASN A 215 20.49 9.82 -8.55
CA ASN A 215 19.44 9.51 -9.53
C ASN A 215 18.03 9.51 -8.91
N ILE A 216 17.87 8.99 -7.70
CA ILE A 216 16.58 9.02 -6.99
C ILE A 216 16.11 10.46 -6.78
N VAL A 217 17.04 11.29 -6.35
CA VAL A 217 16.81 12.71 -6.12
C VAL A 217 16.51 13.47 -7.41
N LEU A 218 17.27 13.22 -8.48
CA LEU A 218 17.03 13.81 -9.80
C LEU A 218 15.61 13.52 -10.29
N ASN A 219 15.07 12.33 -9.97
CA ASN A 219 13.71 11.94 -10.28
C ASN A 219 12.67 12.46 -9.27
N GLY A 220 13.02 13.42 -8.42
CA GLY A 220 12.09 14.03 -7.46
C GLY A 220 11.63 13.13 -6.34
N LYS A 221 12.37 12.05 -6.04
CA LYS A 221 12.01 11.05 -5.02
C LYS A 221 12.84 11.26 -3.74
N THR A 222 12.33 10.79 -2.60
CA THR A 222 13.02 10.85 -1.30
C THR A 222 13.81 9.57 -1.02
N VAL A 223 14.85 9.69 -0.18
CA VAL A 223 15.76 8.60 0.17
C VAL A 223 15.88 8.54 1.70
N ALA A 224 15.79 7.35 2.27
CA ALA A 224 16.22 7.05 3.63
C ALA A 224 17.46 6.15 3.60
N VAL A 225 18.49 6.53 4.34
CA VAL A 225 19.70 5.73 4.51
C VAL A 225 19.72 5.23 5.95
N VAL A 226 19.77 3.90 6.10
CA VAL A 226 19.80 3.24 7.41
C VAL A 226 21.08 2.45 7.56
N SER A 227 21.74 2.57 8.71
CA SER A 227 22.98 1.87 9.04
C SER A 227 23.04 1.56 10.53
N ASN A 228 23.70 0.44 10.87
CA ASN A 228 23.97 0.07 12.26
C ASN A 228 25.05 0.96 12.91
N ASN A 229 25.78 1.75 12.13
CA ASN A 229 26.85 2.63 12.61
C ASN A 229 26.60 4.07 12.15
N ASN A 230 26.54 4.99 13.10
CA ASN A 230 26.35 6.41 12.84
C ASN A 230 27.41 7.01 11.90
N SER A 231 28.67 6.53 11.95
CA SER A 231 29.73 6.98 11.04
C SER A 231 29.45 6.65 9.57
N ALA A 232 28.71 5.58 9.28
CA ALA A 232 28.35 5.22 7.91
C ALA A 232 27.20 6.07 7.33
N THR A 233 26.40 6.72 8.18
CA THR A 233 25.34 7.67 7.77
C THR A 233 25.86 9.09 7.59
N HIS A 234 27.03 9.43 8.17
CA HIS A 234 27.72 10.70 8.02
C HIS A 234 28.48 10.80 6.70
N ILE A 235 27.85 10.53 5.59
CA ILE A 235 28.45 10.76 4.27
C ILE A 235 28.44 12.26 4.02
N HIS A 236 29.61 12.89 4.04
CA HIS A 236 29.81 14.34 3.91
C HIS A 236 29.01 15.06 2.80
N PRO A 237 28.79 14.47 1.61
CA PRO A 237 27.95 15.05 0.57
C PRO A 237 26.47 15.21 0.96
N PHE A 238 25.94 14.39 1.87
CA PHE A 238 24.54 14.41 2.28
C PHE A 238 24.13 15.68 3.02
N ARG A 239 25.02 16.29 3.81
CA ARG A 239 24.71 17.54 4.51
C ARG A 239 24.45 18.72 3.55
N ARG A 240 25.08 18.71 2.37
CA ARG A 240 24.84 19.76 1.35
C ARG A 240 23.59 19.49 0.51
N MET A 241 23.19 18.23 0.34
CA MET A 241 22.00 17.86 -0.44
C MET A 241 20.69 18.08 0.32
N ASN A 242 20.69 17.93 1.66
CA ASN A 242 19.49 18.16 2.49
C ASN A 242 18.97 19.62 2.47
N ALA A 243 19.81 20.59 2.12
CA ALA A 243 19.40 22.00 2.03
C ALA A 243 18.59 22.33 0.76
N CYS A 244 18.56 21.46 -0.25
CA CYS A 244 17.93 21.71 -1.54
C CYS A 244 16.65 20.90 -1.80
N MET A 245 16.19 20.06 -0.84
CA MET A 245 15.17 19.05 -1.10
C MET A 245 14.04 19.04 -0.08
N LEU A 246 13.19 20.03 -0.16
CA LEU A 246 11.86 20.00 0.43
C LEU A 246 10.87 19.60 -0.67
N GLY A 247 10.35 18.36 -0.61
CA GLY A 247 9.07 18.11 -1.23
C GLY A 247 8.76 16.87 -2.04
N THR A 248 9.34 15.68 -1.80
CA THR A 248 8.81 14.46 -2.46
C THR A 248 9.01 13.17 -1.65
N ASN A 249 8.02 12.29 -1.65
CA ASN A 249 7.88 11.13 -0.75
C ASN A 249 8.39 9.81 -1.36
N LEU A 250 9.61 9.39 -1.06
CA LEU A 250 10.07 8.01 -1.25
C LEU A 250 11.08 7.60 -0.17
N LEU A 251 10.87 6.43 0.43
CA LEU A 251 11.77 5.84 1.43
C LEU A 251 12.65 4.76 0.75
N MET A 252 13.97 4.93 0.79
CA MET A 252 14.94 3.91 0.42
C MET A 252 15.70 3.49 1.69
N TRP A 253 15.71 2.19 1.97
CA TRP A 253 16.43 1.63 3.12
C TRP A 253 17.77 1.06 2.65
N ILE A 254 18.87 1.53 3.23
CA ILE A 254 20.19 0.95 3.04
C ILE A 254 20.65 0.42 4.39
N SER A 255 20.70 -0.89 4.56
CA SER A 255 21.23 -1.53 5.76
C SER A 255 22.69 -1.90 5.57
N CYS A 256 23.54 -1.56 6.54
CA CYS A 256 24.94 -1.88 6.57
C CYS A 256 25.25 -2.72 7.83
N CYS A 257 25.38 -4.04 7.69
CA CYS A 257 25.72 -4.92 8.80
C CYS A 257 27.22 -4.91 9.10
N SER A 258 27.57 -4.89 10.39
CA SER A 258 28.94 -4.89 10.91
C SER A 258 29.75 -6.13 10.48
N GLY A 259 30.94 -5.92 9.93
CA GLY A 259 31.98 -6.95 9.72
C GLY A 259 32.05 -7.61 8.35
N ARG A 260 30.97 -7.80 7.63
CA ARG A 260 30.92 -8.13 6.20
C ARG A 260 29.85 -7.26 5.59
N TRP A 261 30.23 -6.36 4.71
CA TRP A 261 29.33 -5.39 4.10
C TRP A 261 28.35 -6.11 3.16
N THR A 262 27.17 -6.42 3.66
CA THR A 262 26.02 -6.74 2.82
C THR A 262 25.13 -5.51 2.80
N ASN A 263 25.15 -4.76 1.71
CA ASN A 263 24.25 -3.63 1.53
C ASN A 263 22.97 -4.15 0.88
N SER A 264 21.91 -4.22 1.64
CA SER A 264 20.57 -4.49 1.10
C SER A 264 19.86 -3.17 0.84
N LEU A 265 19.52 -2.93 -0.41
CA LEU A 265 18.78 -1.77 -0.87
C LEU A 265 17.30 -2.15 -1.02
N TYR A 266 16.43 -1.56 -0.21
CA TYR A 266 14.99 -1.76 -0.30
C TYR A 266 14.34 -0.52 -0.94
N TRP A 267 13.58 -0.76 -1.97
CA TRP A 267 12.90 0.27 -2.74
C TRP A 267 11.40 0.22 -2.54
N GLN A 268 10.78 1.32 -2.19
CA GLN A 268 9.32 1.45 -2.19
C GLN A 268 8.93 2.64 -3.06
N SER A 269 8.28 2.37 -4.21
CA SER A 269 7.62 3.41 -5.00
C SER A 269 6.20 3.60 -4.49
N LYS A 270 5.80 4.83 -4.28
CA LYS A 270 4.39 5.20 -4.20
C LYS A 270 3.83 5.41 -5.58
#